data_3a867e72dcb3d7cfbddacd8cb934c4d2
#
_entry.id   3a867e72dcb3d7cfbddacd8cb934c4d2
#
_cell.length_a   1.000
_cell.length_b   1.000
_cell.length_c   1.000
_cell.angle_alpha   90.00
_cell.angle_beta   90.00
_cell.angle_gamma   90.00
#
_symmetry.space_group_name_H-M   'P 1'
#
loop_
_entity.id
_entity.type
_entity.pdbx_description
1 polymer ?
#
loop_
_entity_poly.entity_id
_entity_poly.type
_entity_poly.pdbx_seq_one_letter_code
_entity_poly.pdbx_strand_id
1 'polypeptide(L)'
;MRHRLPASGRLAAWGITWAISGAVALAGQPAAWLERMNHALNTLNYEGTFAHWEGGQVQMLKIIHRLKDGVVAERLESLDGSGREFIRSGSQVTCYLPDKRVVLVERIPSSSSLIGALPVLNRQTERFYALHEGAQVRIDRHLTRLITVMPRDQYRYGYRLWIDRAGMPLKIQLWDARDGGHVIEEIVFATLKIDRSIPDAAFQPHLSTAGYRWLRNTAVPPKGSALVWNALWLPPGFHMATHVAQSMPGASGPVEHLVYTDGLASVSVFVSRPARADANHPPAVESAHMGASYVFSTFVDGHRVTAVGEAPARTVRSIADSVRAQRAGYAALPGVPLGHPGAPP
;
A
#
# COMPACT_ATOMS: atom_id res chain seq x y z
N MET A 1 29.20 -82.66 -52.87
CA MET A 1 28.73 -81.88 -54.03
C MET A 1 28.02 -80.65 -53.45
N ARG A 2 28.64 -79.51 -53.56
CA ARG A 2 28.25 -78.30 -54.23
C ARG A 2 26.77 -77.87 -53.99
N HIS A 3 26.49 -76.76 -53.42
CA HIS A 3 26.50 -75.35 -53.71
C HIS A 3 25.31 -74.76 -53.00
N ARG A 4 25.26 -73.70 -52.49
CA ARG A 4 25.38 -72.24 -52.67
C ARG A 4 24.50 -71.52 -51.61
N LEU A 5 25.06 -70.62 -50.90
CA LEU A 5 24.36 -69.46 -50.35
C LEU A 5 23.85 -68.59 -51.55
N PRO A 6 22.78 -67.85 -51.40
CA PRO A 6 22.97 -66.43 -51.01
C PRO A 6 21.80 -65.73 -50.27
N ALA A 7 22.18 -64.63 -49.79
CA ALA A 7 21.58 -63.29 -49.83
C ALA A 7 20.71 -62.85 -48.62
N SER A 8 21.35 -62.09 -47.76
CA SER A 8 20.97 -60.75 -47.24
C SER A 8 19.46 -60.36 -47.32
N GLY A 9 18.82 -60.41 -46.15
CA GLY A 9 17.58 -59.74 -45.89
C GLY A 9 17.82 -58.64 -44.85
N ARG A 10 17.68 -57.38 -45.28
CA ARG A 10 17.83 -56.16 -44.43
C ARG A 10 16.72 -56.13 -43.40
N LEU A 11 17.11 -56.18 -42.12
CA LEU A 11 16.24 -55.83 -41.00
C LEU A 11 16.08 -54.28 -40.95
N ALA A 12 14.90 -53.78 -41.34
CA ALA A 12 14.54 -52.38 -41.13
C ALA A 12 14.24 -52.16 -39.65
N ALA A 13 15.14 -51.49 -38.98
CA ALA A 13 14.91 -51.00 -37.60
C ALA A 13 13.92 -49.83 -37.67
N TRP A 14 12.71 -50.08 -37.22
CA TRP A 14 11.72 -49.01 -36.96
C TRP A 14 12.13 -48.30 -35.65
N GLY A 15 12.79 -47.17 -35.80
CA GLY A 15 13.04 -46.25 -34.70
C GLY A 15 11.72 -45.57 -34.31
N ILE A 16 11.16 -45.97 -33.16
CA ILE A 16 10.06 -45.24 -32.52
C ILE A 16 10.70 -44.02 -31.83
N THR A 17 10.64 -42.88 -32.48
CA THR A 17 11.01 -41.60 -31.92
C THR A 17 9.88 -41.18 -30.98
N TRP A 18 10.09 -41.35 -29.67
CA TRP A 18 9.22 -40.74 -28.65
C TRP A 18 9.47 -39.23 -28.69
N ALA A 19 8.57 -38.51 -29.35
CA ALA A 19 8.48 -37.05 -29.18
C ALA A 19 7.99 -36.79 -27.76
N ILE A 20 8.92 -36.48 -26.86
CA ILE A 20 8.60 -35.89 -25.56
C ILE A 20 8.10 -34.48 -25.85
N SER A 21 6.78 -34.35 -26.07
CA SER A 21 6.12 -33.07 -26.01
C SER A 21 6.23 -32.56 -24.59
N GLY A 22 7.30 -31.82 -24.31
CA GLY A 22 7.40 -31.03 -23.10
C GLY A 22 6.27 -30.02 -23.12
N ALA A 23 5.19 -30.33 -22.39
CA ALA A 23 4.23 -29.31 -22.00
C ALA A 23 5.04 -28.26 -21.20
N VAL A 24 5.45 -27.20 -21.87
CA VAL A 24 5.85 -25.95 -21.20
C VAL A 24 4.60 -25.49 -20.48
N ALA A 25 4.49 -25.87 -19.21
CA ALA A 25 3.54 -25.24 -18.33
C ALA A 25 3.87 -23.75 -18.42
N LEU A 26 2.98 -22.98 -19.05
CA LEU A 26 2.94 -21.53 -18.93
C LEU A 26 2.73 -21.26 -17.42
N ALA A 27 3.82 -21.23 -16.67
CA ALA A 27 3.83 -20.68 -15.33
C ALA A 27 3.32 -19.25 -15.52
N GLY A 28 2.07 -19.00 -15.08
CA GLY A 28 1.46 -17.70 -15.18
C GLY A 28 2.41 -16.72 -14.54
N GLN A 29 2.81 -15.67 -15.27
CA GLN A 29 3.75 -14.72 -14.69
C GLN A 29 3.07 -14.08 -13.47
N PRO A 30 3.68 -14.08 -12.28
CA PRO A 30 3.04 -13.56 -11.06
C PRO A 30 2.59 -12.09 -11.21
N ALA A 31 3.25 -11.31 -12.07
CA ALA A 31 2.84 -9.97 -12.45
C ALA A 31 1.42 -9.94 -13.07
N ALA A 32 1.07 -10.90 -13.93
CA ALA A 32 -0.25 -10.96 -14.55
C ALA A 32 -1.38 -11.18 -13.52
N TRP A 33 -1.08 -11.87 -12.41
CA TRP A 33 -2.03 -12.01 -11.31
C TRP A 33 -2.27 -10.69 -10.58
N LEU A 34 -1.23 -9.90 -10.37
CA LEU A 34 -1.34 -8.59 -9.74
C LEU A 34 -2.07 -7.58 -10.64
N GLU A 35 -1.79 -7.60 -11.94
CA GLU A 35 -2.53 -6.78 -12.91
C GLU A 35 -4.01 -7.15 -12.92
N ARG A 36 -4.33 -8.45 -12.93
CA ARG A 36 -5.72 -8.92 -12.84
C ARG A 36 -6.38 -8.49 -11.54
N MET A 37 -5.69 -8.60 -10.41
CA MET A 37 -6.19 -8.14 -9.12
C MET A 37 -6.49 -6.64 -9.14
N ASN A 38 -5.55 -5.83 -9.61
CA ASN A 38 -5.74 -4.39 -9.70
C ASN A 38 -6.90 -4.03 -10.64
N HIS A 39 -7.01 -4.73 -11.77
CA HIS A 39 -8.14 -4.55 -12.67
C HIS A 39 -9.46 -4.89 -11.98
N ALA A 40 -9.56 -6.06 -11.35
CA ALA A 40 -10.78 -6.52 -10.69
C ALA A 40 -11.23 -5.56 -9.58
N LEU A 41 -10.32 -5.15 -8.71
CA LEU A 41 -10.62 -4.23 -7.61
C LEU A 41 -11.09 -2.85 -8.06
N ASN A 42 -10.64 -2.38 -9.24
CA ASN A 42 -11.01 -1.07 -9.76
C ASN A 42 -12.21 -1.09 -10.70
N THR A 43 -12.60 -2.25 -11.25
CA THR A 43 -13.62 -2.32 -12.31
C THR A 43 -14.81 -3.19 -11.97
N LEU A 44 -14.67 -4.18 -11.08
CA LEU A 44 -15.78 -5.03 -10.68
C LEU A 44 -16.65 -4.30 -9.65
N ASN A 45 -17.96 -4.49 -9.76
CA ASN A 45 -18.89 -4.10 -8.70
C ASN A 45 -19.01 -5.27 -7.74
N TYR A 46 -18.75 -5.04 -6.46
CA TYR A 46 -18.77 -6.09 -5.45
C TYR A 46 -19.21 -5.58 -4.08
N GLU A 47 -19.72 -6.49 -3.28
CA GLU A 47 -19.90 -6.32 -1.85
C GLU A 47 -19.32 -7.51 -1.10
N GLY A 48 -18.80 -7.27 0.10
CA GLY A 48 -18.23 -8.34 0.92
C GLY A 48 -18.06 -7.91 2.36
N THR A 49 -17.98 -8.92 3.23
CA THR A 49 -17.55 -8.74 4.61
C THR A 49 -16.21 -9.41 4.80
N PHE A 50 -15.35 -8.79 5.57
CA PHE A 50 -14.03 -9.33 5.86
C PHE A 50 -13.60 -9.08 7.30
N ALA A 51 -12.79 -9.99 7.80
CA ALA A 51 -12.05 -9.80 9.04
C ALA A 51 -10.74 -9.08 8.73
N HIS A 52 -10.45 -8.03 9.46
CA HIS A 52 -9.20 -7.30 9.45
C HIS A 52 -8.52 -7.52 10.80
N TRP A 53 -7.37 -8.21 10.78
CA TRP A 53 -6.52 -8.42 11.94
C TRP A 53 -5.33 -7.49 11.88
N GLU A 54 -5.16 -6.68 12.92
CA GLU A 54 -4.05 -5.74 13.08
C GLU A 54 -3.75 -5.53 14.57
N GLY A 55 -2.48 -5.55 14.95
CA GLY A 55 -2.05 -5.26 16.33
C GLY A 55 -2.70 -6.15 17.40
N GLY A 56 -3.03 -7.40 17.09
CA GLY A 56 -3.69 -8.33 17.99
C GLY A 56 -5.20 -8.16 18.11
N GLN A 57 -5.79 -7.24 17.36
CA GLN A 57 -7.24 -7.01 17.31
C GLN A 57 -7.83 -7.48 16.00
N VAL A 58 -9.08 -7.93 16.05
CA VAL A 58 -9.87 -8.30 14.86
C VAL A 58 -11.05 -7.35 14.75
N GLN A 59 -11.22 -6.75 13.58
CA GLN A 59 -12.38 -5.94 13.24
C GLN A 59 -13.12 -6.60 12.08
N MET A 60 -14.44 -6.68 12.17
CA MET A 60 -15.29 -7.09 11.05
C MET A 60 -15.74 -5.85 10.30
N LEU A 61 -15.49 -5.83 9.00
CA LEU A 61 -15.79 -4.71 8.12
C LEU A 61 -16.63 -5.18 6.94
N LYS A 62 -17.47 -4.30 6.43
CA LYS A 62 -18.22 -4.51 5.19
C LYS A 62 -17.76 -3.48 4.16
N ILE A 63 -17.44 -3.95 2.96
CA ILE A 63 -17.10 -3.11 1.80
C ILE A 63 -18.15 -3.26 0.72
N ILE A 64 -18.51 -2.13 0.10
CA ILE A 64 -19.27 -2.06 -1.14
C ILE A 64 -18.45 -1.23 -2.10
N HIS A 65 -18.23 -1.75 -3.31
CA HIS A 65 -17.49 -1.05 -4.38
C HIS A 65 -18.29 -1.06 -5.67
N ARG A 66 -18.33 0.07 -6.34
CA ARG A 66 -18.95 0.23 -7.66
C ARG A 66 -18.16 1.19 -8.55
N LEU A 67 -17.93 0.77 -9.78
CA LEU A 67 -17.54 1.65 -10.87
C LEU A 67 -18.77 1.94 -11.75
N LYS A 68 -19.17 3.22 -11.86
CA LYS A 68 -20.26 3.67 -12.73
C LYS A 68 -19.84 4.96 -13.41
N ASP A 69 -19.98 5.01 -14.74
CA ASP A 69 -19.64 6.17 -15.57
C ASP A 69 -18.23 6.74 -15.32
N GLY A 70 -17.26 5.83 -15.09
CA GLY A 70 -15.87 6.19 -14.79
C GLY A 70 -15.62 6.70 -13.37
N VAL A 71 -16.65 6.74 -12.52
CA VAL A 71 -16.55 7.19 -11.13
C VAL A 71 -16.60 5.99 -10.19
N VAL A 72 -15.57 5.86 -9.34
CA VAL A 72 -15.55 4.87 -8.27
C VAL A 72 -16.36 5.40 -7.09
N ALA A 73 -17.27 4.57 -6.59
CA ALA A 73 -17.94 4.74 -5.31
C ALA A 73 -17.61 3.55 -4.39
N GLU A 74 -17.22 3.85 -3.17
CA GLU A 74 -16.94 2.82 -2.15
C GLU A 74 -17.62 3.20 -0.84
N ARG A 75 -18.05 2.20 -0.09
CA ARG A 75 -18.46 2.34 1.30
C ARG A 75 -17.82 1.25 2.13
N LEU A 76 -17.09 1.65 3.16
CA LEU A 76 -16.53 0.78 4.17
C LEU A 76 -17.22 1.07 5.50
N GLU A 77 -17.78 0.04 6.10
CA GLU A 77 -18.55 0.12 7.35
C GLU A 77 -17.96 -0.82 8.39
N SER A 78 -17.76 -0.33 9.62
CA SER A 78 -17.40 -1.17 10.77
C SER A 78 -18.64 -1.91 11.29
N LEU A 79 -18.51 -3.22 11.47
CA LEU A 79 -19.59 -4.08 11.98
C LEU A 79 -19.48 -4.32 13.50
N ASP A 80 -18.66 -3.55 14.21
CA ASP A 80 -18.44 -3.60 15.65
C ASP A 80 -19.49 -2.83 16.49
N GLY A 81 -20.49 -2.24 15.83
CA GLY A 81 -21.52 -1.42 16.45
C GLY A 81 -21.11 0.04 16.69
N SER A 82 -19.88 0.45 16.36
CA SER A 82 -19.44 1.85 16.47
C SER A 82 -20.14 2.80 15.51
N GLY A 83 -20.74 2.27 14.44
CA GLY A 83 -21.36 3.06 13.36
C GLY A 83 -20.35 3.87 12.55
N ARG A 84 -19.06 3.55 12.61
CA ARG A 84 -18.04 4.20 11.77
C ARG A 84 -18.20 3.79 10.32
N GLU A 85 -18.24 4.79 9.46
CA GLU A 85 -18.38 4.61 8.02
C GLU A 85 -17.41 5.50 7.26
N PHE A 86 -16.91 4.98 6.14
CA PHE A 86 -16.12 5.72 5.16
C PHE A 86 -16.83 5.61 3.82
N ILE A 87 -17.21 6.76 3.24
CA ILE A 87 -17.88 6.81 1.94
C ILE A 87 -16.99 7.58 0.98
N ARG A 88 -16.64 6.92 -0.12
CA ARG A 88 -15.86 7.50 -1.20
C ARG A 88 -16.73 7.77 -2.42
N SER A 89 -16.50 8.91 -3.05
CA SER A 89 -17.02 9.25 -4.37
C SER A 89 -15.91 9.91 -5.18
N GLY A 90 -15.41 9.21 -6.17
CA GLY A 90 -14.24 9.64 -6.94
C GLY A 90 -13.00 9.82 -6.06
N SER A 91 -12.50 11.04 -5.97
CA SER A 91 -11.33 11.40 -5.14
C SER A 91 -11.70 11.92 -3.74
N GLN A 92 -12.97 12.02 -3.40
CA GLN A 92 -13.41 12.49 -2.09
C GLN A 92 -13.77 11.30 -1.19
N VAL A 93 -13.26 11.31 0.03
CA VAL A 93 -13.65 10.39 1.11
C VAL A 93 -14.28 11.19 2.24
N THR A 94 -15.43 10.73 2.70
CA THR A 94 -16.12 11.25 3.87
C THR A 94 -16.10 10.21 4.96
N CYS A 95 -15.43 10.53 6.07
CA CYS A 95 -15.30 9.66 7.25
C CYS A 95 -16.32 10.08 8.31
N TYR A 96 -17.20 9.20 8.69
CA TYR A 96 -18.20 9.42 9.74
C TYR A 96 -17.69 8.77 11.03
N LEU A 97 -17.47 9.58 12.06
CA LEU A 97 -16.91 9.19 13.35
C LEU A 97 -17.92 9.49 14.47
N PRO A 98 -18.91 8.61 14.71
CA PRO A 98 -20.00 8.85 15.67
C PRO A 98 -19.51 9.11 17.08
N ASP A 99 -18.53 8.35 17.56
CA ASP A 99 -17.94 8.47 18.90
C ASP A 99 -17.42 9.88 19.19
N LYS A 100 -16.92 10.56 18.13
CA LYS A 100 -16.37 11.91 18.21
C LYS A 100 -17.36 12.99 17.78
N ARG A 101 -18.54 12.60 17.26
CA ARG A 101 -19.51 13.46 16.59
C ARG A 101 -18.84 14.35 15.53
N VAL A 102 -18.01 13.73 14.70
CA VAL A 102 -17.22 14.40 13.65
C VAL A 102 -17.48 13.74 12.30
N VAL A 103 -17.60 14.56 11.27
CA VAL A 103 -17.50 14.16 9.88
C VAL A 103 -16.24 14.80 9.30
N LEU A 104 -15.32 13.97 8.82
CA LEU A 104 -14.08 14.42 8.17
C LEU A 104 -14.21 14.23 6.66
N VAL A 105 -13.95 15.26 5.88
CA VAL A 105 -13.93 15.21 4.42
C VAL A 105 -12.51 15.43 3.93
N GLU A 106 -12.01 14.45 3.22
CA GLU A 106 -10.64 14.42 2.70
C GLU A 106 -10.62 14.15 1.20
N ARG A 107 -9.51 14.48 0.55
CA ARG A 107 -9.21 14.08 -0.83
C ARG A 107 -8.12 13.04 -0.82
N ILE A 108 -8.36 11.95 -1.55
CA ILE A 108 -7.37 10.87 -1.77
C ILE A 108 -7.10 10.73 -3.27
N PRO A 109 -5.95 10.17 -3.67
CA PRO A 109 -5.72 9.82 -5.06
C PRO A 109 -6.80 8.88 -5.60
N SER A 110 -7.14 9.03 -6.87
CA SER A 110 -8.18 8.20 -7.53
C SER A 110 -7.80 6.71 -7.59
N SER A 111 -6.52 6.39 -7.51
CA SER A 111 -6.00 5.01 -7.48
C SER A 111 -6.05 4.34 -6.10
N SER A 112 -6.40 5.06 -5.03
CA SER A 112 -6.50 4.50 -3.68
C SER A 112 -7.79 3.69 -3.54
N SER A 113 -7.82 2.71 -2.62
CA SER A 113 -9.03 1.97 -2.23
C SER A 113 -9.22 2.06 -0.71
N LEU A 114 -10.46 1.93 -0.24
CA LEU A 114 -10.78 1.88 1.19
C LEU A 114 -10.37 0.54 1.84
N ILE A 115 -10.06 -0.51 1.08
CA ILE A 115 -9.51 -1.77 1.63
C ILE A 115 -8.05 -1.60 2.07
N GLY A 116 -7.38 -0.52 1.65
CA GLY A 116 -5.96 -0.27 1.93
C GLY A 116 -5.11 -0.18 0.68
N ALA A 117 -3.84 0.10 0.86
CA ALA A 117 -2.86 0.17 -0.22
C ALA A 117 -2.50 -1.24 -0.67
N LEU A 118 -3.10 -1.69 -1.79
CA LEU A 118 -2.74 -2.96 -2.40
C LEU A 118 -1.62 -2.76 -3.43
N PRO A 119 -0.70 -3.72 -3.59
CA PRO A 119 0.46 -3.55 -4.44
C PRO A 119 0.07 -3.37 -5.91
N VAL A 120 0.36 -2.20 -6.45
CA VAL A 120 0.36 -1.92 -7.88
C VAL A 120 1.80 -1.94 -8.35
N LEU A 121 2.23 -3.08 -8.87
CA LEU A 121 3.59 -3.21 -9.38
C LEU A 121 3.69 -2.65 -10.80
N ASN A 122 4.72 -1.86 -10.99
CA ASN A 122 5.15 -1.39 -12.30
C ASN A 122 6.65 -1.71 -12.48
N ARG A 123 7.20 -1.44 -13.64
CA ARG A 123 8.63 -1.72 -13.94
C ARG A 123 9.62 -1.03 -12.98
N GLN A 124 9.22 0.06 -12.34
CA GLN A 124 10.06 0.74 -11.35
C GLN A 124 10.05 -0.01 -10.02
N THR A 125 8.88 -0.45 -9.55
CA THR A 125 8.73 -1.17 -8.28
C THR A 125 9.31 -2.58 -8.34
N GLU A 126 9.29 -3.25 -9.50
CA GLU A 126 9.89 -4.59 -9.71
C GLU A 126 11.38 -4.66 -9.35
N ARG A 127 12.10 -3.54 -9.39
CA ARG A 127 13.51 -3.47 -8.98
C ARG A 127 13.68 -3.72 -7.47
N PHE A 128 12.68 -3.38 -6.68
CA PHE A 128 12.73 -3.41 -5.21
C PHE A 128 11.95 -4.56 -4.60
N TYR A 129 11.19 -5.28 -5.42
CA TYR A 129 10.42 -6.44 -5.01
C TYR A 129 10.65 -7.63 -5.94
N ALA A 130 10.68 -8.82 -5.37
CA ALA A 130 10.66 -10.07 -6.11
C ALA A 130 9.25 -10.65 -6.05
N LEU A 131 8.77 -11.16 -7.18
CA LEU A 131 7.47 -11.81 -7.29
C LEU A 131 7.64 -13.31 -7.32
N HIS A 132 6.85 -14.01 -6.52
CA HIS A 132 6.81 -15.47 -6.51
C HIS A 132 5.36 -15.95 -6.63
N GLU A 133 5.14 -16.90 -7.53
CA GLU A 133 3.88 -17.63 -7.62
C GLU A 133 3.99 -18.89 -6.77
N GLY A 134 3.09 -19.04 -5.82
CA GLY A 134 3.01 -20.18 -4.92
C GLY A 134 1.93 -21.17 -5.34
N ALA A 135 1.56 -22.04 -4.41
CA ALA A 135 0.55 -23.07 -4.63
C ALA A 135 -0.86 -22.50 -4.83
N GLN A 136 -1.72 -23.32 -5.43
CA GLN A 136 -3.16 -23.08 -5.38
C GLN A 136 -3.68 -23.51 -4.00
N VAL A 137 -4.48 -22.64 -3.41
CA VAL A 137 -5.09 -22.86 -2.10
C VAL A 137 -6.59 -22.56 -2.20
N ARG A 138 -7.42 -23.37 -1.55
CA ARG A 138 -8.85 -23.10 -1.45
C ARG A 138 -9.11 -22.22 -0.22
N ILE A 139 -9.71 -21.05 -0.44
CA ILE A 139 -10.20 -20.17 0.61
C ILE A 139 -11.72 -20.14 0.45
N ASP A 140 -12.43 -20.59 1.49
CA ASP A 140 -13.85 -20.90 1.42
C ASP A 140 -14.14 -21.82 0.21
N ARG A 141 -14.97 -21.41 -0.72
CA ARG A 141 -15.30 -22.18 -1.95
C ARG A 141 -14.44 -21.81 -3.15
N HIS A 142 -13.61 -20.77 -3.05
CA HIS A 142 -12.84 -20.23 -4.16
C HIS A 142 -11.44 -20.85 -4.23
N LEU A 143 -11.05 -21.27 -5.42
CA LEU A 143 -9.67 -21.67 -5.70
C LEU A 143 -8.86 -20.41 -5.96
N THR A 144 -7.87 -20.17 -5.12
CA THR A 144 -6.99 -19.00 -5.21
C THR A 144 -5.57 -19.40 -5.59
N ARG A 145 -4.82 -18.44 -6.11
CA ARG A 145 -3.38 -18.54 -6.34
C ARG A 145 -2.66 -17.64 -5.34
N LEU A 146 -1.68 -18.20 -4.63
CA LEU A 146 -0.80 -17.41 -3.77
C LEU A 146 0.20 -16.64 -4.64
N ILE A 147 0.23 -15.32 -4.48
CA ILE A 147 1.27 -14.44 -5.03
C ILE A 147 1.97 -13.78 -3.86
N THR A 148 3.30 -13.93 -3.82
CA THR A 148 4.14 -13.29 -2.82
C THR A 148 4.92 -12.15 -3.46
N VAL A 149 4.81 -10.97 -2.87
CA VAL A 149 5.58 -9.77 -3.20
C VAL A 149 6.63 -9.62 -2.11
N MET A 150 7.85 -10.02 -2.40
CA MET A 150 8.96 -10.06 -1.44
C MET A 150 9.84 -8.83 -1.60
N PRO A 151 10.07 -8.02 -0.56
CA PRO A 151 11.01 -6.91 -0.64
C PRO A 151 12.45 -7.43 -0.82
N ARG A 152 13.24 -6.71 -1.62
CA ARG A 152 14.65 -7.02 -1.87
C ARG A 152 15.60 -6.34 -0.87
N ASP A 153 15.05 -5.48 -0.02
CA ASP A 153 15.80 -4.74 1.01
C ASP A 153 15.03 -4.71 2.34
N GLN A 154 15.58 -4.00 3.30
CA GLN A 154 15.08 -3.92 4.68
C GLN A 154 14.16 -2.71 4.93
N TYR A 155 13.83 -1.95 3.91
CA TYR A 155 13.13 -0.66 4.04
C TYR A 155 11.63 -0.75 3.77
N ARG A 156 11.10 -1.93 3.46
CA ARG A 156 9.72 -2.15 3.09
C ARG A 156 9.19 -3.49 3.56
N TYR A 157 7.88 -3.58 3.69
CA TYR A 157 7.19 -4.82 3.98
C TYR A 157 6.87 -5.58 2.70
N GLY A 158 6.55 -6.86 2.82
CA GLY A 158 6.09 -7.70 1.73
C GLY A 158 4.61 -7.98 1.81
N TYR A 159 4.07 -8.58 0.74
CA TYR A 159 2.67 -9.01 0.67
C TYR A 159 2.57 -10.49 0.31
N ARG A 160 1.56 -11.14 0.86
CA ARG A 160 1.07 -12.45 0.43
C ARG A 160 -0.40 -12.29 0.06
N LEU A 161 -0.74 -12.64 -1.18
CA LEU A 161 -2.02 -12.36 -1.79
C LEU A 161 -2.60 -13.66 -2.32
N TRP A 162 -3.77 -14.06 -1.87
CA TRP A 162 -4.51 -15.21 -2.39
C TRP A 162 -5.59 -14.71 -3.32
N ILE A 163 -5.30 -14.77 -4.61
CA ILE A 163 -6.11 -14.18 -5.67
C ILE A 163 -6.90 -15.27 -6.37
N ASP A 164 -8.21 -15.10 -6.54
CA ASP A 164 -9.08 -16.00 -7.25
C ASP A 164 -9.02 -15.80 -8.78
N ARG A 165 -9.76 -16.60 -9.53
CA ARG A 165 -9.80 -16.52 -11.01
C ARG A 165 -10.41 -15.22 -11.53
N ALA A 166 -11.31 -14.59 -10.78
CA ALA A 166 -11.88 -13.29 -11.12
C ALA A 166 -10.91 -12.12 -10.86
N GLY A 167 -9.81 -12.37 -10.14
CA GLY A 167 -8.84 -11.37 -9.73
C GLY A 167 -9.10 -10.83 -8.32
N MET A 168 -10.10 -11.34 -7.60
CA MET A 168 -10.38 -10.84 -6.25
C MET A 168 -9.40 -11.44 -5.23
N PRO A 169 -8.74 -10.61 -4.41
CA PRO A 169 -7.89 -11.07 -3.33
C PRO A 169 -8.77 -11.48 -2.13
N LEU A 170 -8.92 -12.78 -1.90
CA LEU A 170 -9.75 -13.30 -0.80
C LEU A 170 -9.02 -13.29 0.53
N LYS A 171 -7.69 -13.28 0.50
CA LYS A 171 -6.84 -13.10 1.67
C LYS A 171 -5.64 -12.25 1.29
N ILE A 172 -5.31 -11.32 2.16
CA ILE A 172 -4.19 -10.40 2.03
C ILE A 172 -3.41 -10.45 3.33
N GLN A 173 -2.11 -10.58 3.26
CA GLN A 173 -1.21 -10.40 4.40
C GLN A 173 -0.15 -9.37 4.05
N LEU A 174 0.00 -8.39 4.92
CA LEU A 174 1.20 -7.58 5.01
C LEU A 174 2.15 -8.28 5.99
N TRP A 175 3.40 -8.47 5.61
CA TRP A 175 4.34 -9.21 6.42
C TRP A 175 5.74 -8.61 6.40
N ASP A 176 6.42 -8.74 7.53
CA ASP A 176 7.83 -8.40 7.64
C ASP A 176 8.66 -9.62 7.27
N ALA A 177 9.49 -9.52 6.23
CA ALA A 177 10.32 -10.63 5.76
C ALA A 177 11.56 -10.87 6.65
N ARG A 178 11.83 -9.99 7.61
CA ARG A 178 12.99 -10.05 8.50
C ARG A 178 12.76 -11.06 9.62
N ASP A 179 13.83 -11.52 10.25
CA ASP A 179 13.82 -12.34 11.47
C ASP A 179 12.90 -13.57 11.39
N GLY A 180 12.92 -14.26 10.24
CA GLY A 180 12.08 -15.43 10.00
C GLY A 180 10.69 -15.13 9.45
N GLY A 181 10.32 -13.88 9.39
CA GLY A 181 9.08 -13.39 8.83
C GLY A 181 7.88 -13.54 9.75
N HIS A 182 7.15 -12.44 9.98
CA HIS A 182 5.89 -12.45 10.71
C HIS A 182 4.82 -11.62 10.01
N VAL A 183 3.57 -12.01 10.18
CA VAL A 183 2.41 -11.28 9.66
C VAL A 183 2.16 -10.08 10.57
N ILE A 184 2.03 -8.91 9.97
CA ILE A 184 1.74 -7.64 10.67
C ILE A 184 0.26 -7.34 10.61
N GLU A 185 -0.35 -7.58 9.45
CA GLU A 185 -1.75 -7.31 9.15
C GLU A 185 -2.31 -8.41 8.26
N GLU A 186 -3.56 -8.78 8.49
CA GLU A 186 -4.25 -9.76 7.66
C GLU A 186 -5.69 -9.33 7.40
N ILE A 187 -6.09 -9.42 6.14
CA ILE A 187 -7.47 -9.27 5.69
C ILE A 187 -7.93 -10.59 5.11
N VAL A 188 -9.08 -11.09 5.57
CA VAL A 188 -9.69 -12.31 5.03
C VAL A 188 -11.17 -12.07 4.77
N PHE A 189 -11.59 -12.20 3.51
CA PHE A 189 -13.00 -12.12 3.15
C PHE A 189 -13.78 -13.32 3.72
N ALA A 190 -14.79 -13.04 4.53
CA ALA A 190 -15.75 -13.99 5.01
C ALA A 190 -16.88 -14.20 3.99
N THR A 191 -17.27 -13.13 3.29
CA THR A 191 -18.21 -13.19 2.17
C THR A 191 -17.74 -12.26 1.06
N LEU A 192 -17.95 -12.67 -0.19
CA LEU A 192 -17.70 -11.81 -1.35
C LEU A 192 -18.74 -12.14 -2.42
N LYS A 193 -19.44 -11.12 -2.89
CA LYS A 193 -20.41 -11.20 -3.97
C LYS A 193 -20.05 -10.17 -5.04
N ILE A 194 -19.83 -10.64 -6.27
CA ILE A 194 -19.68 -9.76 -7.42
C ILE A 194 -21.09 -9.50 -7.96
N ASP A 195 -21.49 -8.25 -8.02
CA ASP A 195 -22.83 -7.81 -8.47
C ASP A 195 -22.70 -6.85 -9.64
N ARG A 196 -23.62 -6.94 -10.60
CA ARG A 196 -23.66 -6.04 -11.74
C ARG A 196 -24.41 -4.73 -11.47
N SER A 197 -25.25 -4.70 -10.45
CA SER A 197 -26.11 -3.58 -10.16
C SER A 197 -26.16 -3.27 -8.67
N ILE A 198 -25.37 -2.30 -8.24
CA ILE A 198 -25.40 -1.75 -6.88
C ILE A 198 -26.08 -0.39 -6.93
N PRO A 199 -27.19 -0.18 -6.21
CA PRO A 199 -27.96 1.06 -6.26
C PRO A 199 -27.22 2.23 -5.58
N ASP A 200 -27.54 3.47 -5.96
CA ASP A 200 -26.93 4.67 -5.37
C ASP A 200 -27.20 4.78 -3.86
N ALA A 201 -28.34 4.27 -3.39
CA ALA A 201 -28.69 4.23 -1.96
C ALA A 201 -27.66 3.44 -1.10
N ALA A 202 -26.94 2.48 -1.70
CA ALA A 202 -25.91 1.72 -0.98
C ALA A 202 -24.71 2.57 -0.52
N PHE A 203 -24.56 3.76 -1.09
CA PHE A 203 -23.46 4.71 -0.78
C PHE A 203 -23.93 5.92 0.05
N GLN A 204 -25.11 5.85 0.63
CA GLN A 204 -25.60 6.87 1.57
C GLN A 204 -25.21 6.49 3.00
N PRO A 205 -24.89 7.46 3.88
CA PRO A 205 -24.62 7.16 5.28
C PRO A 205 -25.85 6.59 5.98
N HIS A 206 -25.66 5.61 6.84
CA HIS A 206 -26.75 5.02 7.62
C HIS A 206 -27.11 5.83 8.87
N LEU A 207 -26.23 6.75 9.29
CA LEU A 207 -26.38 7.54 10.49
C LEU A 207 -26.83 8.98 10.21
N SER A 208 -27.55 9.57 11.16
CA SER A 208 -27.83 11.01 11.13
C SER A 208 -26.61 11.80 11.60
N THR A 209 -26.23 12.81 10.85
CA THR A 209 -25.11 13.70 11.18
C THR A 209 -25.57 15.01 11.83
N ALA A 210 -26.83 15.09 12.31
CA ALA A 210 -27.36 16.25 13.00
C ALA A 210 -26.49 16.57 14.25
N GLY A 211 -25.99 17.80 14.32
CA GLY A 211 -25.12 18.25 15.40
C GLY A 211 -23.68 17.72 15.35
N TYR A 212 -23.25 17.10 14.24
CA TYR A 212 -21.85 16.73 14.04
C TYR A 212 -21.03 17.93 13.56
N ARG A 213 -19.78 17.97 13.99
CA ARG A 213 -18.79 18.93 13.50
C ARG A 213 -18.18 18.43 12.18
N TRP A 214 -18.31 19.23 11.14
CA TRP A 214 -17.73 18.94 9.84
C TRP A 214 -16.34 19.55 9.73
N LEU A 215 -15.34 18.72 9.47
CA LEU A 215 -13.97 19.11 9.22
C LEU A 215 -13.63 18.82 7.77
N ARG A 216 -13.13 19.83 7.06
CA ARG A 216 -12.68 19.67 5.68
C ARG A 216 -11.19 19.95 5.63
N ASN A 217 -10.45 18.98 5.15
CA ASN A 217 -9.03 19.17 4.93
C ASN A 217 -8.85 19.91 3.61
N THR A 218 -8.45 21.19 3.69
CA THR A 218 -8.11 22.03 2.54
C THR A 218 -6.60 22.09 2.44
N ALA A 219 -6.02 21.05 1.84
CA ALA A 219 -4.60 21.08 1.50
C ALA A 219 -4.38 22.04 0.32
N VAL A 220 -3.41 22.95 0.47
CA VAL A 220 -3.01 23.88 -0.59
C VAL A 220 -1.50 23.74 -0.84
N PRO A 221 -1.02 24.00 -2.06
CA PRO A 221 0.42 24.09 -2.29
C PRO A 221 1.03 25.14 -1.34
N PRO A 222 2.22 24.89 -0.78
CA PRO A 222 2.87 25.84 0.10
C PRO A 222 3.15 27.13 -0.67
N LYS A 223 2.56 28.25 -0.20
CA LYS A 223 2.78 29.57 -0.79
C LYS A 223 3.72 30.38 0.08
N GLY A 224 4.78 30.93 -0.54
CA GLY A 224 5.61 31.95 0.07
C GLY A 224 6.43 31.50 1.29
N SER A 225 6.64 30.20 1.48
CA SER A 225 7.57 29.74 2.49
C SER A 225 9.00 30.07 2.04
N ALA A 226 9.74 30.81 2.85
CA ALA A 226 11.16 31.04 2.65
C ALA A 226 12.01 29.77 2.84
N LEU A 227 11.42 28.73 3.44
CA LEU A 227 12.01 27.45 3.71
C LEU A 227 11.24 26.36 2.95
N VAL A 228 11.96 25.52 2.26
CA VAL A 228 11.45 24.30 1.62
C VAL A 228 11.98 23.12 2.39
N TRP A 229 11.07 22.28 2.90
CA TRP A 229 11.45 21.07 3.62
C TRP A 229 11.63 19.90 2.65
N ASN A 230 12.66 19.10 2.87
CA ASN A 230 12.90 17.87 2.11
C ASN A 230 13.68 16.86 2.94
N ALA A 231 13.48 15.57 2.67
CA ALA A 231 14.35 14.52 3.16
C ALA A 231 15.62 14.47 2.30
N LEU A 232 16.79 14.55 2.94
CA LEU A 232 18.09 14.47 2.24
C LEU A 232 18.49 13.01 1.94
N TRP A 233 17.84 12.07 2.59
CA TRP A 233 18.03 10.64 2.36
C TRP A 233 16.68 9.93 2.22
N LEU A 234 16.58 9.06 1.24
CA LEU A 234 15.44 8.20 1.01
C LEU A 234 15.92 6.78 0.72
N PRO A 235 15.18 5.75 1.11
CA PRO A 235 15.47 4.40 0.65
C PRO A 235 15.47 4.33 -0.89
N PRO A 236 16.24 3.42 -1.51
CA PRO A 236 16.23 3.26 -2.95
C PRO A 236 14.81 3.09 -3.50
N GLY A 237 14.45 3.87 -4.52
CA GLY A 237 13.13 3.86 -5.15
C GLY A 237 12.09 4.77 -4.53
N PHE A 238 12.29 5.25 -3.31
CA PHE A 238 11.42 6.26 -2.74
C PHE A 238 11.63 7.62 -3.40
N HIS A 239 10.55 8.34 -3.61
CA HIS A 239 10.56 9.70 -4.14
C HIS A 239 9.46 10.52 -3.49
N MET A 240 9.55 11.83 -3.56
CA MET A 240 8.48 12.71 -3.08
C MET A 240 7.29 12.66 -4.05
N ALA A 241 6.14 12.24 -3.56
CA ALA A 241 4.89 12.20 -4.32
C ALA A 241 4.04 13.46 -4.09
N THR A 242 4.10 14.03 -2.88
CA THR A 242 3.26 15.17 -2.52
C THR A 242 4.01 16.10 -1.58
N HIS A 243 3.81 17.41 -1.76
CA HIS A 243 4.21 18.45 -0.82
C HIS A 243 3.13 19.52 -0.77
N VAL A 244 2.46 19.62 0.36
CA VAL A 244 1.36 20.57 0.58
C VAL A 244 1.47 21.19 1.97
N ALA A 245 0.91 22.39 2.14
CA ALA A 245 0.67 22.98 3.44
C ALA A 245 -0.80 22.81 3.80
N GLN A 246 -1.09 22.40 5.03
CA GLN A 246 -2.45 22.18 5.49
C GLN A 246 -2.65 22.64 6.94
N SER A 247 -3.86 23.02 7.28
CA SER A 247 -4.23 23.29 8.66
C SER A 247 -4.54 21.98 9.37
N MET A 248 -3.93 21.77 10.53
CA MET A 248 -4.20 20.59 11.36
C MET A 248 -4.73 21.01 12.74
N PRO A 249 -5.68 20.25 13.32
CA PRO A 249 -6.14 20.50 14.68
C PRO A 249 -4.98 20.48 15.68
N GLY A 250 -4.90 21.49 16.56
CA GLY A 250 -3.85 21.59 17.57
C GLY A 250 -2.52 22.18 17.09
N ALA A 251 -2.36 22.43 15.78
CA ALA A 251 -1.17 23.12 15.28
C ALA A 251 -1.32 24.65 15.42
N SER A 252 -0.22 25.34 15.76
CA SER A 252 -0.16 26.80 15.91
C SER A 252 -0.04 27.55 14.58
N GLY A 253 -0.06 26.84 13.45
CA GLY A 253 0.06 27.38 12.11
C GLY A 253 -0.03 26.30 11.04
N PRO A 254 0.22 26.64 9.76
CA PRO A 254 0.26 25.65 8.68
C PRO A 254 1.29 24.55 8.98
N VAL A 255 0.91 23.31 8.69
CA VAL A 255 1.76 22.14 8.77
C VAL A 255 2.17 21.76 7.35
N GLU A 256 3.45 21.66 7.09
CA GLU A 256 3.97 21.11 5.85
C GLU A 256 3.77 19.59 5.88
N HIS A 257 3.16 19.06 4.83
CA HIS A 257 2.95 17.64 4.66
C HIS A 257 3.64 17.15 3.39
N LEU A 258 4.64 16.32 3.57
CA LEU A 258 5.39 15.68 2.50
C LEU A 258 5.04 14.20 2.51
N VAL A 259 4.85 13.61 1.33
CA VAL A 259 4.64 12.18 1.19
C VAL A 259 5.75 11.59 0.33
N TYR A 260 6.45 10.62 0.88
CA TYR A 260 7.47 9.83 0.18
C TYR A 260 6.94 8.43 -0.06
N THR A 261 7.11 7.91 -1.28
CA THR A 261 6.62 6.58 -1.66
C THR A 261 7.53 5.93 -2.69
N ASP A 262 7.52 4.60 -2.72
CA ASP A 262 8.07 3.79 -3.81
C ASP A 262 6.99 3.23 -4.74
N GLY A 263 5.72 3.62 -4.49
CA GLY A 263 4.54 3.13 -5.19
C GLY A 263 3.76 2.05 -4.45
N LEU A 264 4.38 1.37 -3.45
CA LEU A 264 3.71 0.40 -2.56
C LEU A 264 3.73 0.87 -1.11
N ALA A 265 4.91 1.17 -0.60
CA ALA A 265 5.07 1.73 0.73
C ALA A 265 5.02 3.25 0.67
N SER A 266 4.50 3.88 1.71
CA SER A 266 4.48 5.34 1.82
C SER A 266 4.81 5.80 3.24
N VAL A 267 5.44 6.98 3.31
CA VAL A 267 5.75 7.68 4.55
C VAL A 267 5.30 9.12 4.43
N SER A 268 4.35 9.53 5.25
CA SER A 268 3.93 10.91 5.42
C SER A 268 4.82 11.60 6.46
N VAL A 269 5.34 12.76 6.12
CA VAL A 269 6.15 13.59 7.02
C VAL A 269 5.45 14.92 7.23
N PHE A 270 5.19 15.23 8.48
CA PHE A 270 4.57 16.49 8.92
C PHE A 270 5.62 17.35 9.60
N VAL A 271 5.78 18.59 9.11
CA VAL A 271 6.67 19.57 9.74
C VAL A 271 5.83 20.71 10.30
N SER A 272 5.92 20.92 11.59
CA SER A 272 5.13 21.94 12.28
C SER A 272 6.01 22.75 13.25
N ARG A 273 5.60 23.99 13.52
CA ARG A 273 6.17 24.74 14.65
C ARG A 273 5.65 24.14 15.95
N PRO A 274 6.50 23.94 16.96
CA PRO A 274 6.04 23.48 18.27
C PRO A 274 5.05 24.47 18.87
N ALA A 275 4.07 23.96 19.60
CA ALA A 275 3.19 24.82 20.40
C ALA A 275 4.01 25.53 21.48
N ARG A 276 3.59 26.73 21.91
CA ARG A 276 4.29 27.48 22.98
C ARG A 276 4.48 26.69 24.26
N ALA A 277 3.57 25.78 24.58
CA ALA A 277 3.65 24.90 25.74
C ALA A 277 4.82 23.90 25.65
N ASP A 278 5.19 23.47 24.44
CA ASP A 278 6.29 22.53 24.22
C ASP A 278 7.67 23.22 24.32
N ALA A 279 7.72 24.55 24.26
CA ALA A 279 8.98 25.32 24.32
C ALA A 279 9.71 25.19 25.65
N ASN A 280 9.01 24.83 26.75
CA ASN A 280 9.57 24.70 28.09
C ASN A 280 9.96 23.26 28.47
N HIS A 281 9.70 22.29 27.60
CA HIS A 281 10.13 20.91 27.80
C HIS A 281 11.18 20.55 26.72
N PRO A 282 12.24 19.81 27.10
CA PRO A 282 13.18 19.33 26.09
C PRO A 282 12.43 18.52 25.05
N PRO A 283 12.70 18.76 23.76
CA PRO A 283 12.03 18.05 22.69
C PRO A 283 12.24 16.53 22.85
N ALA A 284 11.18 15.81 23.18
CA ALA A 284 11.24 14.37 23.30
C ALA A 284 11.16 13.74 21.91
N VAL A 285 12.09 12.83 21.66
CA VAL A 285 11.98 11.91 20.51
C VAL A 285 10.95 10.85 20.90
N GLU A 286 9.87 10.80 20.17
CA GLU A 286 8.76 9.88 20.44
C GLU A 286 8.64 8.87 19.33
N SER A 287 8.34 7.63 19.67
CA SER A 287 7.99 6.60 18.70
C SER A 287 6.84 5.76 19.20
N ALA A 288 5.96 5.40 18.29
CA ALA A 288 4.85 4.50 18.54
C ALA A 288 4.62 3.63 17.31
N HIS A 289 3.97 2.49 17.49
CA HIS A 289 3.46 1.70 16.38
C HIS A 289 2.03 1.26 16.68
N MET A 290 1.24 1.14 15.62
CA MET A 290 -0.09 0.56 15.64
C MET A 290 -0.23 -0.26 14.37
N GLY A 291 -0.23 -1.59 14.53
CA GLY A 291 -0.23 -2.51 13.40
C GLY A 291 0.97 -2.27 12.46
N ALA A 292 0.69 -2.05 11.19
CA ALA A 292 1.68 -1.77 10.16
C ALA A 292 2.24 -0.35 10.22
N SER A 293 1.51 0.57 10.84
CA SER A 293 1.87 1.98 10.92
C SER A 293 2.90 2.23 12.02
N TYR A 294 4.01 2.82 11.65
CA TYR A 294 5.02 3.31 12.58
C TYR A 294 5.03 4.85 12.58
N VAL A 295 5.07 5.43 13.78
CA VAL A 295 5.16 6.87 14.00
C VAL A 295 6.49 7.19 14.65
N PHE A 296 7.17 8.21 14.16
CA PHE A 296 8.39 8.73 14.75
C PHE A 296 8.39 10.25 14.71
N SER A 297 8.64 10.87 15.85
CA SER A 297 8.74 12.32 15.98
C SER A 297 10.12 12.72 16.47
N THR A 298 10.68 13.73 15.83
CA THR A 298 11.97 14.34 16.18
C THR A 298 11.89 15.86 16.00
N PHE A 299 12.99 16.56 16.28
CA PHE A 299 13.08 18.01 16.10
C PHE A 299 14.25 18.37 15.19
N VAL A 300 13.98 19.25 14.25
CA VAL A 300 14.96 19.75 13.27
C VAL A 300 14.78 21.26 13.15
N ASP A 301 15.83 22.04 13.41
CA ASP A 301 15.83 23.49 13.29
C ASP A 301 14.64 24.17 14.01
N GLY A 302 14.33 23.72 15.22
CA GLY A 302 13.23 24.25 16.02
C GLY A 302 11.81 23.86 15.55
N HIS A 303 11.68 22.95 14.61
CA HIS A 303 10.41 22.41 14.13
C HIS A 303 10.24 20.96 14.56
N ARG A 304 9.01 20.56 14.90
CA ARG A 304 8.66 19.17 15.12
C ARG A 304 8.51 18.50 13.74
N VAL A 305 9.24 17.43 13.53
CA VAL A 305 9.14 16.56 12.35
C VAL A 305 8.53 15.24 12.79
N THR A 306 7.32 14.95 12.33
CA THR A 306 6.61 13.69 12.63
C THR A 306 6.46 12.90 11.34
N ALA A 307 7.04 11.72 11.28
CA ALA A 307 6.87 10.78 10.18
C ALA A 307 5.93 9.65 10.59
N VAL A 308 5.02 9.29 9.68
CA VAL A 308 4.05 8.20 9.84
C VAL A 308 4.02 7.38 8.56
N GLY A 309 4.13 6.07 8.66
CA GLY A 309 4.05 5.24 7.46
C GLY A 309 3.89 3.75 7.74
N GLU A 310 3.28 3.05 6.79
CA GLU A 310 3.21 1.59 6.76
C GLU A 310 4.51 1.03 6.17
N ALA A 311 5.57 1.22 6.92
CA ALA A 311 6.91 0.82 6.58
C ALA A 311 7.69 0.45 7.84
N PRO A 312 8.77 -0.34 7.74
CA PRO A 312 9.61 -0.66 8.89
C PRO A 312 10.07 0.58 9.67
N ALA A 313 10.15 0.45 10.99
CA ALA A 313 10.55 1.54 11.89
C ALA A 313 11.80 2.28 11.43
N ARG A 314 12.81 1.54 10.93
CA ARG A 314 14.03 2.14 10.40
C ARG A 314 13.79 3.07 9.22
N THR A 315 12.86 2.73 8.34
CA THR A 315 12.51 3.54 7.16
C THR A 315 11.91 4.85 7.59
N VAL A 316 10.87 4.79 8.43
CA VAL A 316 10.17 5.98 8.93
C VAL A 316 11.13 6.88 9.70
N ARG A 317 11.95 6.30 10.60
CA ARG A 317 12.95 7.03 11.37
C ARG A 317 14.01 7.66 10.47
N SER A 318 14.63 6.89 9.56
CA SER A 318 15.71 7.41 8.71
C SER A 318 15.23 8.54 7.79
N ILE A 319 14.01 8.44 7.27
CA ILE A 319 13.41 9.53 6.50
C ILE A 319 13.24 10.77 7.39
N ALA A 320 12.61 10.64 8.57
CA ALA A 320 12.39 11.76 9.49
C ALA A 320 13.70 12.44 9.91
N ASP A 321 14.70 11.64 10.30
CA ASP A 321 16.01 12.13 10.74
C ASP A 321 16.78 12.85 9.62
N SER A 322 16.47 12.57 8.36
CA SER A 322 17.10 13.20 7.19
C SER A 322 16.40 14.48 6.72
N VAL A 323 15.25 14.82 7.27
CA VAL A 323 14.50 16.03 6.86
C VAL A 323 15.26 17.28 7.27
N ARG A 324 15.43 18.21 6.32
CA ARG A 324 16.09 19.50 6.55
C ARG A 324 15.33 20.62 5.86
N ALA A 325 15.42 21.81 6.46
CA ALA A 325 14.96 23.04 5.83
C ALA A 325 16.02 23.55 4.83
N GLN A 326 15.58 23.89 3.64
CA GLN A 326 16.42 24.56 2.63
C GLN A 326 15.84 25.94 2.34
N ARG A 327 16.69 26.96 2.13
CA ARG A 327 16.21 28.28 1.68
C ARG A 327 15.66 28.15 0.26
N ALA A 328 14.47 28.67 0.03
CA ALA A 328 13.91 28.78 -1.31
C ALA A 328 14.86 29.66 -2.17
N GLY A 329 15.48 29.09 -3.19
CA GLY A 329 16.45 29.77 -4.04
C GLY A 329 17.79 29.05 -4.20
N TYR A 330 18.11 28.07 -3.38
CA TYR A 330 19.23 27.16 -3.60
C TYR A 330 18.76 25.92 -4.39
N ALA A 331 18.54 26.09 -5.68
CA ALA A 331 18.47 24.95 -6.58
C ALA A 331 19.86 24.30 -6.54
N ALA A 332 19.96 23.07 -6.05
CA ALA A 332 21.19 22.30 -6.14
C ALA A 332 21.62 22.25 -7.61
N LEU A 333 22.78 22.78 -7.92
CA LEU A 333 23.42 22.63 -9.23
C LEU A 333 23.56 21.11 -9.48
N PRO A 334 23.08 20.56 -10.60
CA PRO A 334 23.28 19.17 -10.92
C PRO A 334 24.79 18.96 -11.18
N GLY A 335 25.45 18.17 -10.33
CA GLY A 335 26.76 17.64 -10.68
C GLY A 335 27.92 17.81 -9.69
N VAL A 336 27.70 17.94 -8.39
CA VAL A 336 28.80 17.77 -7.43
C VAL A 336 28.55 16.48 -6.62
N PRO A 337 29.38 15.43 -6.78
CA PRO A 337 29.30 14.25 -5.90
C PRO A 337 29.76 14.66 -4.50
N LEU A 338 28.86 14.60 -3.53
CA LEU A 338 29.20 14.73 -2.11
C LEU A 338 30.07 13.55 -1.71
N GLY A 339 31.33 13.84 -1.36
CA GLY A 339 32.26 12.86 -0.85
C GLY A 339 31.70 12.16 0.38
N HIS A 340 31.82 10.83 0.43
CA HIS A 340 31.54 10.03 1.60
C HIS A 340 32.38 10.50 2.78
N PRO A 341 31.82 10.81 3.95
CA PRO A 341 32.58 10.82 5.19
C PRO A 341 32.90 9.37 5.54
N GLY A 342 34.18 9.07 5.67
CA GLY A 342 34.71 7.75 5.98
C GLY A 342 34.09 7.17 7.24
N ALA A 343 33.88 5.84 7.23
CA ALA A 343 33.56 5.05 8.40
C ALA A 343 34.75 5.12 9.41
N PRO A 344 34.51 5.29 10.69
CA PRO A 344 35.53 5.07 11.71
C PRO A 344 35.84 3.59 11.89
N PRO A 345 37.04 3.23 12.39
CA PRO A 345 37.58 1.88 12.47
C PRO A 345 36.80 0.93 13.42
#